data_6549c1c6965cffebb795d73fe481627d
#
_entry.id   6549c1c6965cffebb795d73fe481627d
#
_cell.length_a   1.000
_cell.length_b   1.000
_cell.length_c   1.000
_cell.angle_alpha   90.00
_cell.angle_beta   90.00
_cell.angle_gamma   90.00
#
_symmetry.space_group_name_H-M   'P 1'
#
loop_
_entity.id
_entity.type
_entity.pdbx_description
1 polymer ?
#
loop_
_entity_poly.entity_id
_entity_poly.type
_entity_poly.pdbx_seq_one_letter_code
_entity_poly.pdbx_strand_id
1 'polypeptide(L)'
;MPAPAPAPAPPAVATAPSGAPAAPGGAPGKPFEWPPSTRLSYSLTGDFRGPVEGSARVEWLRQGGRYQVHLDVAIGPSFAPLVRRRMSSEGELTDQGLRPTRYEEETRVPLAATRRKSVAFERERIVLQGPKAVPTLAGVQDTASQFVQLTWLFTTQPQQLRTGGAVLLPLALPHRVDVWTYDVMGEETLDTPAGRIPTYWVKPRRENWKPGELAIEAWFAPTLQYLPVRILIRQDAQTYADLMLQRLPQQAGP
;
A
#
# COMPACT_ATOMS: atom_id res chain seq x y z
N MET A 1 4.56 -76.84 -31.48
CA MET A 1 4.57 -75.39 -31.15
C MET A 1 3.44 -75.11 -30.20
N PRO A 2 3.71 -74.79 -28.94
CA PRO A 2 2.65 -74.37 -28.00
C PRO A 2 2.29 -72.94 -28.20
N ALA A 3 0.99 -72.60 -28.00
CA ALA A 3 0.40 -71.31 -28.14
C ALA A 3 0.87 -70.33 -27.05
N PRO A 4 0.96 -69.04 -27.33
CA PRO A 4 1.38 -68.04 -26.33
C PRO A 4 0.28 -67.79 -25.29
N ALA A 5 0.69 -67.58 -24.04
CA ALA A 5 -0.14 -67.25 -22.87
C ALA A 5 -0.77 -65.84 -22.98
N PRO A 6 -1.96 -65.63 -22.41
CA PRO A 6 -2.62 -64.33 -22.44
C PRO A 6 -1.94 -63.32 -21.51
N ALA A 7 -1.89 -62.10 -21.97
CA ALA A 7 -1.33 -60.93 -21.24
C ALA A 7 -2.14 -60.61 -19.96
N PRO A 8 -1.49 -60.12 -18.90
CA PRO A 8 -2.17 -59.77 -17.66
C PRO A 8 -3.04 -58.48 -17.84
N ALA A 9 -4.20 -58.50 -17.20
CA ALA A 9 -5.14 -57.38 -17.17
C ALA A 9 -4.57 -56.17 -16.38
N PRO A 10 -4.92 -54.93 -16.76
CA PRO A 10 -4.47 -53.75 -16.04
C PRO A 10 -5.12 -53.65 -14.63
N PRO A 11 -4.40 -53.09 -13.64
CA PRO A 11 -4.92 -52.97 -12.29
C PRO A 11 -6.12 -52.00 -12.22
N ALA A 12 -7.12 -52.38 -11.43
CA ALA A 12 -8.29 -51.59 -11.14
C ALA A 12 -7.89 -50.26 -10.46
N VAL A 13 -8.38 -49.16 -11.03
CA VAL A 13 -8.26 -47.82 -10.42
C VAL A 13 -9.16 -47.78 -9.19
N ALA A 14 -8.54 -47.72 -8.02
CA ALA A 14 -9.26 -47.49 -6.75
C ALA A 14 -9.84 -46.07 -6.74
N THR A 15 -11.16 -45.99 -6.73
CA THR A 15 -11.91 -44.74 -6.46
C THR A 15 -11.62 -44.28 -5.04
N ALA A 16 -10.90 -43.18 -4.90
CA ALA A 16 -10.72 -42.51 -3.62
C ALA A 16 -12.05 -41.92 -3.15
N PRO A 17 -12.39 -41.99 -1.84
CA PRO A 17 -13.58 -41.36 -1.31
C PRO A 17 -13.44 -39.85 -1.36
N SER A 18 -14.32 -39.20 -2.10
CA SER A 18 -14.55 -37.75 -2.09
C SER A 18 -15.16 -37.36 -0.76
N GLY A 19 -14.31 -36.92 0.16
CA GLY A 19 -14.69 -36.39 1.46
C GLY A 19 -13.69 -35.33 1.88
N ALA A 20 -13.64 -34.20 1.13
CA ALA A 20 -13.01 -33.02 1.67
C ALA A 20 -13.92 -32.47 2.77
N PRO A 21 -13.42 -32.23 4.02
CA PRO A 21 -14.22 -31.55 5.02
C PRO A 21 -14.47 -30.13 4.51
N ALA A 22 -15.74 -29.74 4.44
CA ALA A 22 -16.15 -28.37 4.22
C ALA A 22 -15.46 -27.50 5.25
N ALA A 23 -14.75 -26.48 4.80
CA ALA A 23 -14.24 -25.44 5.65
C ALA A 23 -15.40 -24.86 6.48
N PRO A 24 -15.24 -24.61 7.80
CA PRO A 24 -16.29 -24.03 8.60
C PRO A 24 -16.66 -22.69 7.96
N GLY A 25 -17.90 -22.59 7.48
CA GLY A 25 -18.48 -21.36 6.98
C GLY A 25 -18.41 -20.30 8.07
N GLY A 26 -17.50 -19.35 7.94
CA GLY A 26 -17.51 -18.16 8.76
C GLY A 26 -18.88 -17.51 8.62
N ALA A 27 -19.49 -17.12 9.74
CA ALA A 27 -20.71 -16.34 9.74
C ALA A 27 -20.52 -15.16 8.78
N PRO A 28 -21.56 -14.74 8.02
CA PRO A 28 -21.45 -13.60 7.12
C PRO A 28 -21.06 -12.38 7.95
N GLY A 29 -19.78 -12.00 7.86
CA GLY A 29 -19.26 -10.81 8.51
C GLY A 29 -20.05 -9.61 8.00
N LYS A 30 -20.23 -8.59 8.85
CA LYS A 30 -20.80 -7.31 8.39
C LYS A 30 -20.06 -6.86 7.13
N PRO A 31 -20.76 -6.39 6.09
CA PRO A 31 -20.10 -5.86 4.90
C PRO A 31 -19.07 -4.82 5.31
N PHE A 32 -17.91 -4.83 4.66
CA PHE A 32 -16.88 -3.81 4.91
C PHE A 32 -17.48 -2.43 4.66
N GLU A 33 -17.39 -1.59 5.66
CA GLU A 33 -17.79 -0.19 5.54
C GLU A 33 -16.52 0.67 5.51
N TRP A 34 -16.39 1.49 4.46
CA TRP A 34 -15.28 2.42 4.36
C TRP A 34 -15.29 3.38 5.54
N PRO A 35 -14.16 3.60 6.22
CA PRO A 35 -14.08 4.51 7.36
C PRO A 35 -14.53 5.92 6.96
N PRO A 36 -15.03 6.70 7.93
CA PRO A 36 -15.27 8.12 7.70
C PRO A 36 -13.98 8.85 7.35
N SER A 37 -14.11 10.11 6.90
CA SER A 37 -12.96 10.95 6.60
C SER A 37 -11.99 10.96 7.78
N THR A 38 -10.72 10.66 7.51
CA THR A 38 -9.70 10.40 8.53
C THR A 38 -8.47 11.25 8.26
N ARG A 39 -7.90 11.84 9.32
CA ARG A 39 -6.64 12.57 9.27
C ARG A 39 -5.59 11.89 10.13
N LEU A 40 -4.43 11.65 9.55
CA LEU A 40 -3.23 11.16 10.22
C LEU A 40 -2.17 12.25 10.23
N SER A 41 -1.48 12.42 11.35
CA SER A 41 -0.39 13.39 11.51
C SER A 41 0.87 12.65 11.95
N TYR A 42 1.97 12.88 11.25
CA TYR A 42 3.25 12.24 11.51
C TYR A 42 4.33 13.29 11.82
N SER A 43 5.22 12.96 12.74
CA SER A 43 6.55 13.56 12.80
C SER A 43 7.43 12.88 11.75
N LEU A 44 8.28 13.65 11.13
CA LEU A 44 9.28 13.17 10.17
C LEU A 44 10.66 13.40 10.75
N THR A 45 11.46 12.34 10.80
CA THR A 45 12.91 12.41 11.04
C THR A 45 13.61 11.69 9.89
N GLY A 46 14.86 12.00 9.64
CA GLY A 46 15.58 11.33 8.56
C GLY A 46 16.97 11.87 8.36
N ASP A 47 17.60 11.41 7.28
CA ASP A 47 18.86 11.94 6.80
C ASP A 47 18.79 12.21 5.29
N PHE A 48 19.22 13.39 4.89
CA PHE A 48 19.42 13.81 3.51
C PHE A 48 20.58 14.79 3.45
N ARG A 49 21.80 14.26 3.33
CA ARG A 49 23.05 15.05 3.44
C ARG A 49 23.19 15.75 4.80
N GLY A 50 22.74 15.08 5.85
CA GLY A 50 22.64 15.53 7.22
C GLY A 50 21.24 15.32 7.79
N PRO A 51 21.12 15.33 9.14
CA PRO A 51 19.86 15.08 9.82
C PRO A 51 18.78 16.09 9.40
N VAL A 52 17.59 15.60 9.12
CA VAL A 52 16.43 16.41 8.77
C VAL A 52 15.24 16.05 9.68
N GLU A 53 14.46 17.07 9.98
CA GLU A 53 13.18 16.95 10.69
C GLU A 53 12.06 17.56 9.86
N GLY A 54 10.84 17.19 10.18
CA GLY A 54 9.68 17.72 9.47
C GLY A 54 8.36 17.12 9.96
N SER A 55 7.38 17.19 9.10
CA SER A 55 6.06 16.63 9.37
C SER A 55 5.41 16.10 8.10
N ALA A 56 4.48 15.16 8.28
CA ALA A 56 3.60 14.75 7.21
C ALA A 56 2.15 14.68 7.71
N ARG A 57 1.24 14.93 6.79
CA ARG A 57 -0.19 14.81 7.01
C ARG A 57 -0.81 13.98 5.88
N VAL A 58 -1.63 13.02 6.26
CA VAL A 58 -2.46 12.25 5.34
C VAL A 58 -3.92 12.54 5.65
N GLU A 59 -4.68 12.92 4.65
CA GLU A 59 -6.12 13.14 4.75
C GLU A 59 -6.83 12.19 3.78
N TRP A 60 -7.67 11.36 4.32
CA TRP A 60 -8.62 10.53 3.62
C TRP A 60 -9.98 11.19 3.67
N LEU A 61 -10.56 11.48 2.52
CA LEU A 61 -11.88 12.08 2.40
C LEU A 61 -12.78 11.13 1.62
N ARG A 62 -13.97 10.88 2.16
CA ARG A 62 -15.02 10.07 1.53
C ARG A 62 -16.23 10.92 1.24
N GLN A 63 -16.74 10.84 0.02
CA GLN A 63 -17.98 11.49 -0.38
C GLN A 63 -18.80 10.53 -1.26
N GLY A 64 -19.78 9.88 -0.65
CA GLY A 64 -20.55 8.81 -1.32
C GLY A 64 -19.65 7.67 -1.79
N GLY A 65 -19.72 7.35 -3.08
CA GLY A 65 -18.88 6.34 -3.74
C GLY A 65 -17.53 6.85 -4.25
N ARG A 66 -17.13 8.06 -3.87
CA ARG A 66 -15.85 8.67 -4.27
C ARG A 66 -14.92 8.88 -3.10
N TYR A 67 -13.62 8.90 -3.41
CA TYR A 67 -12.58 9.20 -2.42
C TYR A 67 -11.61 10.28 -2.93
N GLN A 68 -10.95 10.91 -1.96
CA GLN A 68 -9.73 11.68 -2.17
C GLN A 68 -8.74 11.34 -1.06
N VAL A 69 -7.46 11.19 -1.42
CA VAL A 69 -6.34 11.07 -0.49
C VAL A 69 -5.40 12.23 -0.74
N HIS A 70 -5.06 12.96 0.30
CA HIS A 70 -4.09 14.05 0.25
C HIS A 70 -2.93 13.76 1.19
N LEU A 71 -1.71 13.85 0.69
CA LEU A 71 -0.49 13.77 1.46
C LEU A 71 0.24 15.12 1.34
N ASP A 72 0.55 15.73 2.48
CA ASP A 72 1.40 16.93 2.55
C ASP A 72 2.62 16.59 3.41
N VAL A 73 3.81 16.62 2.82
CA VAL A 73 5.08 16.33 3.48
C VAL A 73 5.92 17.60 3.45
N ALA A 74 6.38 18.05 4.62
CA ALA A 74 7.24 19.20 4.79
C ALA A 74 8.53 18.76 5.52
N ILE A 75 9.68 19.01 4.92
CA ILE A 75 11.00 18.75 5.48
C ILE A 75 11.64 20.09 5.84
N GLY A 76 12.19 20.20 7.04
CA GLY A 76 12.76 21.43 7.58
C GLY A 76 11.80 22.18 8.53
N PRO A 77 12.20 23.36 8.99
CA PRO A 77 11.39 24.16 9.94
C PRO A 77 10.00 24.43 9.40
N SER A 78 8.97 24.36 10.25
CA SER A 78 7.56 24.53 9.86
C SER A 78 7.26 25.88 9.22
N PHE A 79 7.97 26.94 9.62
CA PHE A 79 7.82 28.29 9.08
C PHE A 79 8.58 28.54 7.77
N ALA A 80 9.59 27.68 7.46
CA ALA A 80 10.43 27.78 6.26
C ALA A 80 10.88 26.38 5.81
N PRO A 81 9.98 25.55 5.28
CA PRO A 81 10.36 24.20 4.87
C PRO A 81 11.33 24.23 3.69
N LEU A 82 12.37 23.40 3.78
CA LEU A 82 13.39 23.21 2.73
C LEU A 82 12.81 22.44 1.54
N VAL A 83 11.90 21.54 1.81
CA VAL A 83 11.16 20.80 0.76
C VAL A 83 9.72 20.66 1.21
N ARG A 84 8.79 20.95 0.31
CA ARG A 84 7.38 20.61 0.48
C ARG A 84 6.92 19.77 -0.68
N ARG A 85 6.34 18.61 -0.37
CA ARG A 85 5.77 17.71 -1.37
C ARG A 85 4.31 17.45 -1.05
N ARG A 86 3.45 17.73 -2.01
CA ARG A 86 2.03 17.42 -1.96
C ARG A 86 1.71 16.35 -2.97
N MET A 87 0.92 15.39 -2.57
CA MET A 87 0.44 14.32 -3.42
C MET A 87 -1.07 14.19 -3.20
N SER A 88 -1.80 13.92 -4.27
CA SER A 88 -3.22 13.65 -4.20
C SER A 88 -3.59 12.51 -5.12
N SER A 89 -4.53 11.69 -4.66
CA SER A 89 -5.19 10.66 -5.44
C SER A 89 -6.69 10.82 -5.30
N GLU A 90 -7.41 10.71 -6.39
CA GLU A 90 -8.87 10.71 -6.40
C GLU A 90 -9.40 9.59 -7.28
N GLY A 91 -10.59 9.11 -6.94
CA GLY A 91 -11.22 8.02 -7.67
C GLY A 91 -12.50 7.51 -7.02
N GLU A 92 -12.79 6.27 -7.26
CA GLU A 92 -14.02 5.61 -6.87
C GLU A 92 -13.76 4.51 -5.84
N LEU A 93 -14.73 4.29 -4.96
CA LEU A 93 -14.81 3.18 -4.03
C LEU A 93 -15.54 2.02 -4.71
N THR A 94 -14.92 0.85 -4.69
CA THR A 94 -15.49 -0.37 -5.29
C THR A 94 -15.45 -1.52 -4.29
N ASP A 95 -16.08 -2.63 -4.64
CA ASP A 95 -16.01 -3.88 -3.87
C ASP A 95 -14.62 -4.53 -3.90
N GLN A 96 -13.74 -4.04 -4.79
CA GLN A 96 -12.33 -4.47 -4.90
C GLN A 96 -11.36 -3.46 -4.28
N GLY A 97 -11.86 -2.51 -3.52
CA GLY A 97 -11.07 -1.44 -2.93
C GLY A 97 -11.12 -0.15 -3.75
N LEU A 98 -10.01 0.57 -3.80
CA LEU A 98 -9.89 1.83 -4.51
C LEU A 98 -9.69 1.63 -6.01
N ARG A 99 -10.34 2.47 -6.80
CA ARG A 99 -10.11 2.62 -8.24
C ARG A 99 -9.69 4.06 -8.52
N PRO A 100 -8.38 4.37 -8.55
CA PRO A 100 -7.89 5.70 -8.88
C PRO A 100 -8.35 6.14 -10.27
N THR A 101 -8.63 7.43 -10.43
CA THR A 101 -8.87 8.09 -11.72
C THR A 101 -7.78 9.11 -12.02
N ARG A 102 -7.19 9.72 -10.99
CA ARG A 102 -6.14 10.71 -11.14
C ARG A 102 -5.21 10.74 -9.94
N TYR A 103 -3.93 10.87 -10.22
CA TYR A 103 -2.88 11.14 -9.26
C TYR A 103 -2.11 12.39 -9.67
N GLU A 104 -1.79 13.25 -8.72
CA GLU A 104 -0.95 14.42 -8.90
C GLU A 104 0.07 14.53 -7.78
N GLU A 105 1.27 14.98 -8.12
CA GLU A 105 2.29 15.38 -7.14
C GLU A 105 2.90 16.74 -7.50
N GLU A 106 3.13 17.54 -6.48
CA GLU A 106 3.83 18.80 -6.58
C GLU A 106 4.97 18.84 -5.56
N THR A 107 6.18 19.14 -6.02
CA THR A 107 7.34 19.33 -5.16
C THR A 107 7.84 20.76 -5.29
N ARG A 108 7.95 21.46 -4.16
CA ARG A 108 8.48 22.81 -4.03
C ARG A 108 9.77 22.77 -3.22
N VAL A 109 10.80 23.42 -3.74
CA VAL A 109 12.06 23.70 -3.08
C VAL A 109 12.32 25.20 -3.20
N PRO A 110 12.71 25.93 -2.14
CA PRO A 110 12.99 27.34 -2.21
C PRO A 110 13.97 27.66 -3.34
N LEU A 111 13.74 28.74 -4.05
CA LEU A 111 14.57 29.23 -5.17
C LEU A 111 14.67 28.27 -6.38
N ALA A 112 13.92 27.16 -6.39
CA ALA A 112 13.84 26.25 -7.53
C ALA A 112 12.45 26.26 -8.17
N ALA A 113 12.39 25.89 -9.45
CA ALA A 113 11.10 25.75 -10.14
C ALA A 113 10.26 24.62 -9.50
N THR A 114 8.98 24.88 -9.30
CA THR A 114 8.01 23.88 -8.84
C THR A 114 7.95 22.73 -9.85
N ARG A 115 8.10 21.51 -9.34
CA ARG A 115 7.99 20.28 -10.17
C ARG A 115 6.61 19.70 -9.97
N ARG A 116 5.91 19.42 -11.07
CA ARG A 116 4.60 18.75 -11.08
C ARG A 116 4.66 17.50 -11.91
N LYS A 117 3.99 16.45 -11.44
CA LYS A 117 3.82 15.19 -12.16
C LYS A 117 2.40 14.70 -11.95
N SER A 118 1.89 13.94 -12.92
CA SER A 118 0.55 13.39 -12.86
C SER A 118 0.50 12.01 -13.52
N VAL A 119 -0.51 11.24 -13.12
CA VAL A 119 -0.93 9.98 -13.76
C VAL A 119 -2.44 10.04 -13.90
N ALA A 120 -2.95 9.75 -15.09
CA ALA A 120 -4.38 9.59 -15.32
C ALA A 120 -4.70 8.11 -15.57
N PHE A 121 -5.75 7.62 -14.93
CA PHE A 121 -6.21 6.24 -15.03
C PHE A 121 -7.48 6.21 -15.89
N GLU A 122 -7.32 5.79 -17.13
CA GLU A 122 -8.44 5.60 -18.05
C GLU A 122 -8.89 4.12 -18.03
N ARG A 123 -10.00 3.83 -18.67
CA ARG A 123 -10.59 2.48 -18.62
C ARG A 123 -9.64 1.37 -19.09
N GLU A 124 -8.88 1.62 -20.15
CA GLU A 124 -8.03 0.61 -20.79
C GLU A 124 -6.53 0.92 -20.71
N ARG A 125 -6.17 2.13 -20.29
CA ARG A 125 -4.77 2.58 -20.24
C ARG A 125 -4.52 3.54 -19.08
N ILE A 126 -3.26 3.58 -18.69
CA ILE A 126 -2.71 4.52 -17.71
C ILE A 126 -1.83 5.50 -18.48
N VAL A 127 -2.16 6.79 -18.39
CA VAL A 127 -1.40 7.88 -19.02
C VAL A 127 -0.39 8.38 -17.99
N LEU A 128 0.89 8.16 -18.25
CA LEU A 128 1.99 8.57 -17.40
C LEU A 128 2.45 9.99 -17.74
N GLN A 129 3.42 10.48 -16.99
CA GLN A 129 4.06 11.77 -17.26
C GLN A 129 4.63 11.81 -18.70
N GLY A 130 4.28 12.83 -19.46
CA GLY A 130 4.65 12.97 -20.88
C GLY A 130 3.73 12.16 -21.83
N PRO A 131 4.21 11.77 -23.02
CA PRO A 131 3.37 11.12 -24.04
C PRO A 131 3.18 9.61 -23.83
N LYS A 132 3.67 9.05 -22.72
CA LYS A 132 3.69 7.60 -22.49
C LYS A 132 2.35 7.13 -21.89
N ALA A 133 1.74 6.14 -22.53
CA ALA A 133 0.62 5.38 -21.99
C ALA A 133 0.96 3.88 -21.97
N VAL A 134 0.42 3.17 -21.01
CA VAL A 134 0.56 1.71 -20.84
C VAL A 134 -0.81 1.10 -20.59
N PRO A 135 -1.03 -0.19 -20.90
CA PRO A 135 -2.28 -0.87 -20.55
C PRO A 135 -2.58 -0.78 -19.06
N THR A 136 -3.87 -0.67 -18.71
CA THR A 136 -4.30 -0.69 -17.32
C THR A 136 -4.04 -2.06 -16.69
N LEU A 137 -3.82 -2.09 -15.38
CA LEU A 137 -3.72 -3.32 -14.58
C LEU A 137 -4.85 -3.34 -13.56
N ALA A 138 -5.43 -4.52 -13.33
CA ALA A 138 -6.46 -4.68 -12.32
C ALA A 138 -5.91 -4.33 -10.92
N GLY A 139 -6.66 -3.53 -10.16
CA GLY A 139 -6.29 -3.12 -8.81
C GLY A 139 -5.11 -2.16 -8.72
N VAL A 140 -4.67 -1.55 -9.84
CA VAL A 140 -3.55 -0.60 -9.86
C VAL A 140 -3.82 0.58 -8.94
N GLN A 141 -2.80 0.95 -8.19
CA GLN A 141 -2.80 2.09 -7.28
C GLN A 141 -1.76 3.12 -7.69
N ASP A 142 -1.77 4.26 -7.05
CA ASP A 142 -0.73 5.28 -7.12
C ASP A 142 -0.01 5.46 -5.78
N THR A 143 0.97 6.35 -5.73
CA THR A 143 1.77 6.60 -4.52
C THR A 143 0.93 7.04 -3.31
N ALA A 144 -0.19 7.73 -3.52
CA ALA A 144 -1.03 8.23 -2.44
C ALA A 144 -2.10 7.21 -2.02
N SER A 145 -2.70 6.49 -2.97
CA SER A 145 -3.78 5.52 -2.72
C SER A 145 -3.30 4.19 -2.16
N GLN A 146 -2.05 3.78 -2.42
CA GLN A 146 -1.52 2.46 -2.07
C GLN A 146 -1.72 2.07 -0.61
N PHE A 147 -1.50 2.97 0.35
CA PHE A 147 -1.61 2.64 1.76
C PHE A 147 -3.08 2.50 2.20
N VAL A 148 -3.98 3.25 1.60
CA VAL A 148 -5.42 3.10 1.84
C VAL A 148 -5.91 1.78 1.25
N GLN A 149 -5.42 1.40 0.08
CA GLN A 149 -5.72 0.09 -0.52
C GLN A 149 -5.18 -1.06 0.34
N LEU A 150 -3.95 -0.95 0.87
CA LEU A 150 -3.40 -1.95 1.80
C LEU A 150 -4.21 -2.02 3.09
N THR A 151 -4.63 -0.87 3.66
CA THR A 151 -5.54 -0.82 4.82
C THR A 151 -6.85 -1.54 4.54
N TRP A 152 -7.47 -1.28 3.39
CA TRP A 152 -8.69 -1.99 2.95
C TRP A 152 -8.44 -3.50 2.85
N LEU A 153 -7.36 -3.91 2.18
CA LEU A 153 -7.02 -5.31 2.00
C LEU A 153 -6.84 -6.03 3.34
N PHE A 154 -6.09 -5.45 4.27
CA PHE A 154 -5.84 -6.04 5.57
C PHE A 154 -7.08 -6.05 6.47
N THR A 155 -7.98 -5.10 6.31
CA THR A 155 -9.28 -5.10 7.02
C THR A 155 -10.22 -6.17 6.49
N THR A 156 -10.28 -6.36 5.17
CA THR A 156 -11.19 -7.33 4.53
C THR A 156 -10.61 -8.73 4.47
N GLN A 157 -9.28 -8.86 4.47
CA GLN A 157 -8.55 -10.12 4.35
C GLN A 157 -7.38 -10.19 5.35
N PRO A 158 -7.67 -10.15 6.68
CA PRO A 158 -6.63 -10.08 7.71
C PRO A 158 -5.68 -11.28 7.70
N GLN A 159 -6.10 -12.42 7.13
CA GLN A 159 -5.25 -13.60 6.94
C GLN A 159 -4.04 -13.34 6.02
N GLN A 160 -4.04 -12.27 5.25
CA GLN A 160 -2.88 -11.87 4.43
C GLN A 160 -1.76 -11.25 5.28
N LEU A 161 -2.08 -10.68 6.44
CA LEU A 161 -1.10 -10.19 7.42
C LEU A 161 -0.55 -11.31 8.31
N ARG A 162 -0.05 -12.36 7.71
CA ARG A 162 0.68 -13.42 8.43
C ARG A 162 2.17 -13.33 8.14
N THR A 163 3.00 -13.53 9.11
CA THR A 163 4.47 -13.58 8.94
C THR A 163 4.87 -14.50 7.80
N GLY A 164 5.70 -14.01 6.88
CA GLY A 164 6.10 -14.72 5.66
C GLY A 164 5.06 -14.68 4.53
N GLY A 165 3.91 -14.04 4.74
CA GLY A 165 2.95 -13.74 3.68
C GLY A 165 3.46 -12.65 2.74
N ALA A 166 2.84 -12.52 1.58
CA ALA A 166 3.15 -11.46 0.62
C ALA A 166 1.88 -10.95 -0.06
N VAL A 167 1.88 -9.66 -0.37
CA VAL A 167 0.80 -8.96 -1.07
C VAL A 167 1.34 -8.37 -2.37
N LEU A 168 0.67 -8.65 -3.47
CA LEU A 168 0.97 -8.05 -4.77
C LEU A 168 0.12 -6.79 -4.95
N LEU A 169 0.77 -5.69 -5.30
CA LEU A 169 0.13 -4.41 -5.55
C LEU A 169 0.67 -3.78 -6.83
N PRO A 170 -0.10 -3.75 -7.92
CA PRO A 170 0.27 -2.96 -9.09
C PRO A 170 0.31 -1.47 -8.73
N LEU A 171 1.42 -0.81 -9.04
CA LEU A 171 1.67 0.58 -8.67
C LEU A 171 2.06 1.41 -9.88
N ALA A 172 1.26 2.44 -10.17
CA ALA A 172 1.57 3.43 -11.18
C ALA A 172 2.35 4.60 -10.56
N LEU A 173 3.62 4.69 -10.93
CA LEU A 173 4.47 5.82 -10.67
C LEU A 173 4.45 6.78 -11.88
N PRO A 174 4.82 8.06 -11.75
CA PRO A 174 4.74 9.01 -12.87
C PRO A 174 5.43 8.58 -14.17
N HIS A 175 6.44 7.72 -14.10
CA HIS A 175 7.22 7.33 -15.29
C HIS A 175 7.13 5.84 -15.65
N ARG A 176 6.50 5.00 -14.81
CA ARG A 176 6.36 3.56 -15.02
C ARG A 176 5.22 2.95 -14.21
N VAL A 177 4.79 1.77 -14.61
CA VAL A 177 3.90 0.93 -13.83
C VAL A 177 4.63 -0.37 -13.54
N ASP A 178 4.65 -0.78 -12.27
CA ASP A 178 5.31 -2.00 -11.80
C ASP A 178 4.36 -2.78 -10.89
N VAL A 179 4.54 -4.07 -10.77
CA VAL A 179 3.88 -4.88 -9.74
C VAL A 179 4.83 -4.99 -8.55
N TRP A 180 4.44 -4.39 -7.44
CA TRP A 180 5.20 -4.47 -6.20
C TRP A 180 4.74 -5.65 -5.37
N THR A 181 5.70 -6.39 -4.81
CA THR A 181 5.45 -7.43 -3.82
C THR A 181 5.80 -6.88 -2.45
N TYR A 182 4.83 -6.82 -1.56
CA TYR A 182 5.02 -6.45 -0.16
C TYR A 182 5.09 -7.71 0.69
N ASP A 183 6.24 -7.95 1.32
CA ASP A 183 6.44 -9.06 2.25
C ASP A 183 5.99 -8.65 3.66
N VAL A 184 5.22 -9.52 4.32
CA VAL A 184 4.85 -9.36 5.73
C VAL A 184 5.95 -9.95 6.60
N MET A 185 6.70 -9.08 7.26
CA MET A 185 7.89 -9.46 8.03
C MET A 185 7.55 -10.03 9.41
N GLY A 186 6.43 -9.62 10.00
CA GLY A 186 5.96 -10.07 11.30
C GLY A 186 5.32 -8.97 12.12
N GLU A 187 5.05 -9.31 13.37
CA GLU A 187 4.50 -8.39 14.36
C GLU A 187 5.61 -7.61 15.05
N GLU A 188 5.37 -6.34 15.31
CA GLU A 188 6.26 -5.45 16.06
C GLU A 188 5.43 -4.45 16.85
N THR A 189 5.77 -4.24 18.12
CA THR A 189 5.14 -3.20 18.93
C THR A 189 5.99 -1.94 18.87
N LEU A 190 5.43 -0.87 18.35
CA LEU A 190 6.10 0.43 18.24
C LEU A 190 5.80 1.31 19.43
N ASP A 191 6.85 1.96 19.97
CA ASP A 191 6.73 3.05 20.91
C ASP A 191 6.55 4.35 20.11
N THR A 192 5.36 4.94 20.16
CA THR A 192 5.01 6.15 19.42
C THR A 192 4.62 7.27 20.37
N PRO A 193 4.61 8.54 19.94
CA PRO A 193 4.04 9.62 20.73
C PRO A 193 2.56 9.42 21.09
N ALA A 194 1.84 8.60 20.33
CA ALA A 194 0.45 8.22 20.61
C ALA A 194 0.32 7.01 21.57
N GLY A 195 1.44 6.46 22.06
CA GLY A 195 1.51 5.28 22.94
C GLY A 195 2.14 4.07 22.27
N ARG A 196 2.11 2.93 22.98
CA ARG A 196 2.60 1.65 22.47
C ARG A 196 1.53 1.01 21.59
N ILE A 197 1.86 0.72 20.35
CA ILE A 197 0.91 0.24 19.33
C ILE A 197 1.45 -1.04 18.71
N PRO A 198 0.73 -2.18 18.84
CA PRO A 198 1.03 -3.40 18.10
C PRO A 198 0.80 -3.20 16.61
N THR A 199 1.74 -3.63 15.79
CA THR A 199 1.72 -3.43 14.34
C THR A 199 2.22 -4.67 13.61
N TYR A 200 1.90 -4.75 12.31
CA TYR A 200 2.55 -5.64 11.35
C TYR A 200 3.49 -4.85 10.46
N TRP A 201 4.74 -5.26 10.40
CA TRP A 201 5.73 -4.69 9.50
C TRP A 201 5.62 -5.29 8.11
N VAL A 202 5.48 -4.44 7.12
CA VAL A 202 5.32 -4.79 5.70
C VAL A 202 6.36 -4.00 4.91
N LYS A 203 7.11 -4.70 4.05
CA LYS A 203 8.13 -4.05 3.23
C LYS A 203 8.14 -4.56 1.79
N PRO A 204 8.52 -3.72 0.81
CA PRO A 204 8.64 -4.18 -0.57
C PRO A 204 9.80 -5.15 -0.72
N ARG A 205 9.56 -6.25 -1.46
CA ARG A 205 10.58 -7.20 -1.84
C ARG A 205 11.57 -6.54 -2.79
N ARG A 206 12.84 -6.62 -2.47
CA ARG A 206 13.92 -6.00 -3.24
C ARG A 206 14.55 -6.99 -4.21
N GLU A 207 13.82 -7.36 -5.24
CA GLU A 207 14.38 -8.09 -6.37
C GLU A 207 14.65 -7.09 -7.51
N ASN A 208 15.90 -7.00 -7.98
CA ASN A 208 16.31 -6.15 -9.11
C ASN A 208 16.16 -4.62 -8.92
N TRP A 209 16.28 -4.13 -7.69
CA TRP A 209 16.23 -2.69 -7.42
C TRP A 209 17.46 -1.98 -7.95
N LYS A 210 17.23 -0.84 -8.61
CA LYS A 210 18.30 0.02 -9.12
C LYS A 210 18.76 0.98 -8.03
N PRO A 211 20.05 1.38 -8.02
CA PRO A 211 20.53 2.43 -7.12
C PRO A 211 19.66 3.70 -7.24
N GLY A 212 19.26 4.25 -6.11
CA GLY A 212 18.43 5.46 -6.05
C GLY A 212 16.91 5.24 -6.12
N GLU A 213 16.44 4.00 -6.26
CA GLU A 213 15.01 3.68 -6.13
C GLU A 213 14.59 3.69 -4.65
N LEU A 214 13.40 4.23 -4.40
CA LEU A 214 12.86 4.33 -3.04
C LEU A 214 12.23 3.01 -2.60
N ALA A 215 12.60 2.51 -1.41
CA ALA A 215 11.86 1.50 -0.69
C ALA A 215 10.91 2.18 0.29
N ILE A 216 9.67 1.71 0.38
CA ILE A 216 8.69 2.23 1.32
C ILE A 216 8.21 1.09 2.20
N GLU A 217 8.70 1.04 3.43
CA GLU A 217 8.27 0.11 4.45
C GLU A 217 7.14 0.74 5.27
N ALA A 218 6.18 -0.05 5.73
CA ALA A 218 5.06 0.47 6.52
C ALA A 218 4.68 -0.50 7.65
N TRP A 219 4.21 0.07 8.76
CA TRP A 219 3.73 -0.66 9.93
C TRP A 219 2.25 -0.38 10.10
N PHE A 220 1.44 -1.40 9.94
CA PHE A 220 -0.03 -1.33 9.99
C PHE A 220 -0.54 -1.80 11.35
N ALA A 221 -1.42 -1.00 11.99
CA ALA A 221 -1.95 -1.29 13.31
C ALA A 221 -3.38 -1.87 13.25
N PRO A 222 -3.60 -3.16 13.60
CA PRO A 222 -4.95 -3.74 13.64
C PRO A 222 -5.90 -2.99 14.57
N THR A 223 -5.39 -2.50 15.69
CA THR A 223 -6.17 -1.73 16.69
C THR A 223 -6.61 -0.35 16.19
N LEU A 224 -6.02 0.13 15.09
CA LEU A 224 -6.35 1.40 14.43
C LEU A 224 -6.90 1.15 13.02
N GLN A 225 -7.73 0.14 12.82
CA GLN A 225 -8.33 -0.19 11.52
C GLN A 225 -7.28 -0.44 10.42
N TYR A 226 -6.16 -1.06 10.78
CA TYR A 226 -5.02 -1.29 9.86
C TYR A 226 -4.48 -0.02 9.21
N LEU A 227 -4.59 1.14 9.86
CA LEU A 227 -3.94 2.36 9.42
C LEU A 227 -2.42 2.27 9.62
N PRO A 228 -1.61 2.87 8.73
CA PRO A 228 -0.16 2.90 8.88
C PRO A 228 0.25 3.83 10.05
N VAL A 229 0.98 3.29 11.00
CA VAL A 229 1.50 4.00 12.18
C VAL A 229 2.90 4.54 11.95
N ARG A 230 3.70 3.83 11.15
CA ARG A 230 5.03 4.25 10.71
C ARG A 230 5.18 3.99 9.24
N ILE A 231 5.87 4.90 8.55
CA ILE A 231 6.23 4.76 7.13
C ILE A 231 7.70 5.15 7.00
N LEU A 232 8.54 4.21 6.60
CA LEU A 232 9.96 4.44 6.37
C LEU A 232 10.23 4.45 4.86
N ILE A 233 10.61 5.61 4.35
CA ILE A 233 11.00 5.81 2.95
C ILE A 233 12.51 5.83 2.90
N ARG A 234 13.11 4.86 2.21
CA ARG A 234 14.57 4.71 2.15
C ARG A 234 15.04 4.65 0.71
N GLN A 235 16.02 5.48 0.36
CA GLN A 235 16.76 5.40 -0.90
C GLN A 235 17.99 4.53 -0.74
N ASP A 236 18.75 4.76 0.35
CA ASP A 236 19.94 4.01 0.75
C ASP A 236 20.12 4.08 2.28
N ALA A 237 21.25 3.63 2.80
CA ALA A 237 21.52 3.64 4.24
C ALA A 237 21.65 5.03 4.86
N GLN A 238 21.95 6.05 4.04
CA GLN A 238 22.23 7.42 4.47
C GLN A 238 21.15 8.42 4.01
N THR A 239 20.20 7.96 3.19
CA THR A 239 19.15 8.82 2.64
C THR A 239 17.80 8.19 2.92
N TYR A 240 17.11 8.67 3.95
CA TYR A 240 15.82 8.15 4.38
C TYR A 240 14.94 9.21 5.05
N ALA A 241 13.65 8.95 5.07
CA ALA A 241 12.66 9.68 5.85
C ALA A 241 11.80 8.68 6.62
N ASP A 242 11.71 8.86 7.93
CA ASP A 242 10.95 8.03 8.86
C ASP A 242 9.77 8.85 9.40
N LEU A 243 8.58 8.43 9.08
CA LEU A 243 7.32 9.05 9.46
C LEU A 243 6.72 8.25 10.62
N MET A 244 6.60 8.85 11.80
CA MET A 244 6.01 8.23 12.99
C MET A 244 4.71 8.94 13.38
N LEU A 245 3.63 8.17 13.60
CA LEU A 245 2.34 8.71 14.01
C LEU A 245 2.47 9.53 15.30
N GLN A 246 2.07 10.79 15.24
CA GLN A 246 2.20 11.77 16.34
C GLN A 246 1.07 11.67 17.36
N ARG A 247 -0.12 11.33 16.90
CA ARG A 247 -1.36 11.27 17.68
C ARG A 247 -2.32 10.28 17.04
N LEU A 248 -3.29 9.82 17.82
CA LEU A 248 -4.33 8.93 17.32
C LEU A 248 -5.05 9.54 16.11
N PRO A 249 -5.52 8.71 15.16
CA PRO A 249 -6.27 9.16 13.99
C PRO A 249 -7.44 10.03 14.37
N GLN A 250 -7.63 11.15 13.66
CA GLN A 250 -8.78 12.02 13.81
C GLN A 250 -9.79 11.64 12.72
N GLN A 251 -10.94 11.14 13.13
CA GLN A 251 -12.03 10.77 12.23
C GLN A 251 -13.15 11.79 12.32
N ALA A 252 -13.76 12.12 11.16
CA ALA A 252 -15.01 12.87 11.17
C ALA A 252 -16.08 12.03 11.89
N GLY A 253 -16.92 12.69 12.67
CA GLY A 253 -18.10 12.02 13.21
C GLY A 253 -19.00 11.48 12.10
N PRO A 254 -19.83 10.49 12.41
CA PRO A 254 -20.83 9.95 11.49
C PRO A 254 -21.83 11.01 11.05
#